data_4404e7ea234b92c9b274e82c053b6190
#
_entry.id   4404e7ea234b92c9b274e82c053b6190
#
_cell.length_a   1.000
_cell.length_b   1.000
_cell.length_c   1.000
_cell.angle_alpha   90.00
_cell.angle_beta   90.00
_cell.angle_gamma   90.00
#
_symmetry.space_group_name_H-M   'P 1'
#
loop_
_entity.id
_entity.type
_entity.pdbx_description
1 polymer ?
#
loop_
_entity_poly.entity_id
_entity_poly.type
_entity_poly.pdbx_seq_one_letter_code
_entity_poly.pdbx_strand_id
1 'polypeptide(L)'
;MRLQRFLADAGVASRRASEQIILAGRVEVNGRTVSQLGTKVDPTQDRIAVDGKSLKVRRKLYLALHKPRGYVCSRAQPGKRQTLGDLLPKEWGHLYSIGRLDCQSEGLIFLTNDGEFCLRLTHPRFGVRKKYRVTVEGRVDSKIIARILQGVVSEEEKLKAEKARILTSNNSHSVVELELAEGKNREVRRLFESQGLLVSRLQRIQIGPIKLGELPVGKWRTLTEPEIKSLLLKL
;
A
#
# COMPACT_ATOMS: atom_id res chain seq x y z
N MET A 1 0.94 2.59 24.30
CA MET A 1 0.95 3.26 22.97
C MET A 1 0.31 4.66 23.06
N ARG A 2 0.36 5.51 22.02
CA ARG A 2 -0.39 6.79 22.02
C ARG A 2 -1.89 6.54 21.88
N LEU A 3 -2.73 7.29 22.59
CA LEU A 3 -4.19 7.13 22.63
C LEU A 3 -4.84 7.21 21.23
N GLN A 4 -4.46 8.19 20.38
CA GLN A 4 -4.98 8.28 19.00
C GLN A 4 -4.61 7.05 18.15
N ARG A 5 -3.50 6.37 18.45
CA ARG A 5 -3.16 5.10 17.79
C ARG A 5 -4.09 3.98 18.26
N PHE A 6 -4.34 3.91 19.56
CA PHE A 6 -5.28 2.93 20.11
C PHE A 6 -6.67 3.06 19.49
N LEU A 7 -7.21 4.30 19.41
CA LEU A 7 -8.52 4.55 18.81
C LEU A 7 -8.57 4.12 17.32
N ALA A 8 -7.49 4.35 16.59
CA ALA A 8 -7.38 3.91 15.21
C ALA A 8 -7.30 2.38 15.08
N ASP A 9 -6.53 1.72 15.94
CA ASP A 9 -6.38 0.26 15.98
C ASP A 9 -7.68 -0.43 16.45
N ALA A 10 -8.49 0.25 17.28
CA ALA A 10 -9.84 -0.15 17.65
C ALA A 10 -10.88 0.10 16.53
N GLY A 11 -10.50 0.83 15.49
CA GLY A 11 -11.36 1.11 14.33
C GLY A 11 -12.40 2.22 14.54
N VAL A 12 -12.18 3.11 15.51
CA VAL A 12 -13.04 4.27 15.78
C VAL A 12 -12.96 5.28 14.63
N ALA A 13 -11.72 5.71 14.29
CA ALA A 13 -11.46 6.70 13.23
C ALA A 13 -10.01 6.59 12.74
N SER A 14 -9.62 7.42 11.75
CA SER A 14 -8.20 7.58 11.42
C SER A 14 -7.44 8.21 12.58
N ARG A 15 -6.12 8.08 12.66
CA ARG A 15 -5.31 8.69 13.73
C ARG A 15 -5.54 10.19 13.87
N ARG A 16 -5.62 10.94 12.75
CA ARG A 16 -5.91 12.38 12.76
C ARG A 16 -7.34 12.69 13.21
N ALA A 17 -8.33 11.92 12.76
CA ALA A 17 -9.70 12.10 13.23
C ALA A 17 -9.86 11.68 14.71
N SER A 18 -9.08 10.69 15.18
CA SER A 18 -9.04 10.32 16.60
C SER A 18 -8.47 11.44 17.47
N GLU A 19 -7.53 12.24 16.97
CA GLU A 19 -7.04 13.44 17.68
C GLU A 19 -8.17 14.45 17.91
N GLN A 20 -9.05 14.66 16.92
CA GLN A 20 -10.23 15.54 17.09
C GLN A 20 -11.23 14.98 18.12
N ILE A 21 -11.43 13.68 18.16
CA ILE A 21 -12.30 13.01 19.17
C ILE A 21 -11.72 13.19 20.57
N ILE A 22 -10.40 13.09 20.73
CA ILE A 22 -9.71 13.33 22.02
C ILE A 22 -9.87 14.80 22.44
N LEU A 23 -9.58 15.75 21.56
CA LEU A 23 -9.71 17.19 21.86
C LEU A 23 -11.14 17.58 22.23
N ALA A 24 -12.14 16.91 21.67
CA ALA A 24 -13.55 17.12 21.99
C ALA A 24 -13.96 16.53 23.36
N GLY A 25 -13.03 15.92 24.14
CA GLY A 25 -13.32 15.35 25.46
C GLY A 25 -14.24 14.12 25.43
N ARG A 26 -14.33 13.42 24.28
CA ARG A 26 -15.20 12.25 24.07
C ARG A 26 -14.57 10.93 24.47
N VAL A 27 -13.28 10.95 24.89
CA VAL A 27 -12.52 9.74 25.23
C VAL A 27 -12.34 9.65 26.72
N GLU A 28 -12.58 8.48 27.28
CA GLU A 28 -12.31 8.14 28.66
C GLU A 28 -11.22 7.08 28.76
N VAL A 29 -10.31 7.26 29.71
CA VAL A 29 -9.30 6.27 30.10
C VAL A 29 -9.49 5.98 31.59
N ASN A 30 -9.81 4.75 31.94
CA ASN A 30 -10.09 4.31 33.31
C ASN A 30 -11.19 5.17 34.02
N GLY A 31 -12.22 5.55 33.25
CA GLY A 31 -13.33 6.37 33.75
C GLY A 31 -13.04 7.86 33.88
N ARG A 32 -11.87 8.35 33.42
CA ARG A 32 -11.52 9.77 33.44
C ARG A 32 -11.47 10.30 32.01
N THR A 33 -12.13 11.41 31.76
CA THR A 33 -12.11 12.09 30.45
C THR A 33 -10.69 12.59 30.13
N VAL A 34 -10.25 12.32 28.92
CA VAL A 34 -8.94 12.74 28.40
C VAL A 34 -9.14 13.59 27.15
N SER A 35 -8.65 14.84 27.21
CA SER A 35 -8.65 15.80 26.08
C SER A 35 -7.24 16.19 25.61
N GLN A 36 -6.19 15.69 26.28
CA GLN A 36 -4.82 16.04 25.95
C GLN A 36 -4.24 15.13 24.86
N LEU A 37 -3.73 15.75 23.78
CA LEU A 37 -2.99 15.02 22.75
C LEU A 37 -1.66 14.48 23.29
N GLY A 38 -1.23 13.34 22.71
CA GLY A 38 0.02 12.70 23.13
C GLY A 38 -0.11 11.75 24.33
N THR A 39 -1.25 11.71 25.00
CA THR A 39 -1.56 10.75 26.10
C THR A 39 -1.20 9.33 25.67
N LYS A 40 -0.50 8.63 26.56
CA LYS A 40 -0.09 7.22 26.37
C LYS A 40 -1.01 6.32 27.19
N VAL A 41 -1.34 5.17 26.62
CA VAL A 41 -2.19 4.14 27.24
C VAL A 41 -1.54 2.77 27.09
N ASP A 42 -1.84 1.87 28.01
CA ASP A 42 -1.52 0.45 27.93
C ASP A 42 -2.75 -0.33 27.47
N PRO A 43 -2.76 -0.91 26.25
CA PRO A 43 -3.91 -1.64 25.73
C PRO A 43 -4.29 -2.89 26.54
N THR A 44 -3.39 -3.38 27.40
CA THR A 44 -3.59 -4.59 28.21
C THR A 44 -4.17 -4.29 29.58
N GLN A 45 -3.99 -3.07 30.08
CA GLN A 45 -4.40 -2.66 31.43
C GLN A 45 -5.48 -1.58 31.43
N ASP A 46 -5.37 -0.61 30.50
CA ASP A 46 -6.27 0.54 30.50
C ASP A 46 -7.61 0.21 29.85
N ARG A 47 -8.68 0.63 30.51
CA ARG A 47 -10.05 0.60 29.96
C ARG A 47 -10.30 1.90 29.22
N ILE A 48 -10.51 1.81 27.90
CA ILE A 48 -10.71 2.97 27.05
C ILE A 48 -12.13 2.94 26.49
N ALA A 49 -12.82 4.08 26.60
CA ALA A 49 -14.15 4.26 26.06
C ALA A 49 -14.23 5.52 25.18
N VAL A 50 -15.16 5.55 24.24
CA VAL A 50 -15.56 6.71 23.46
C VAL A 50 -17.07 6.85 23.56
N ASP A 51 -17.55 8.01 23.98
CA ASP A 51 -18.98 8.28 24.22
C ASP A 51 -19.61 7.18 25.11
N GLY A 52 -18.93 6.80 26.18
CA GLY A 52 -19.36 5.76 27.12
C GLY A 52 -19.26 4.31 26.62
N LYS A 53 -18.87 4.09 25.34
CA LYS A 53 -18.75 2.73 24.76
C LYS A 53 -17.32 2.22 24.92
N SER A 54 -17.13 1.15 25.69
CA SER A 54 -15.84 0.50 25.87
C SER A 54 -15.30 -0.05 24.55
N LEU A 55 -14.01 0.15 24.33
CA LEU A 55 -13.31 -0.25 23.12
C LEU A 55 -12.39 -1.45 23.36
N LYS A 56 -12.27 -2.29 22.34
CA LYS A 56 -11.25 -3.35 22.25
C LYS A 56 -10.46 -3.21 20.97
N VAL A 57 -9.16 -3.47 21.04
CA VAL A 57 -8.32 -3.53 19.84
C VAL A 57 -8.82 -4.66 18.93
N ARG A 58 -9.02 -4.36 17.66
CA ARG A 58 -9.47 -5.35 16.67
C ARG A 58 -8.35 -6.34 16.36
N ARG A 59 -8.75 -7.59 16.05
CA ARG A 59 -7.82 -8.58 15.53
C ARG A 59 -7.14 -8.02 14.27
N LYS A 60 -5.82 -8.21 14.20
CA LYS A 60 -5.05 -7.82 13.01
C LYS A 60 -5.42 -8.70 11.83
N LEU A 61 -5.63 -8.07 10.69
CA LEU A 61 -5.94 -8.72 9.43
C LEU A 61 -4.89 -8.31 8.37
N TYR A 62 -4.53 -9.27 7.54
CA TYR A 62 -3.54 -9.08 6.48
C TYR A 62 -4.07 -9.74 5.21
N LEU A 63 -4.37 -8.95 4.19
CA LEU A 63 -4.95 -9.42 2.94
C LEU A 63 -4.02 -9.12 1.78
N ALA A 64 -3.96 -10.05 0.83
CA ALA A 64 -3.47 -9.84 -0.52
C ALA A 64 -4.68 -9.68 -1.45
N LEU A 65 -4.71 -8.61 -2.22
CA LEU A 65 -5.77 -8.29 -3.18
C LEU A 65 -5.15 -8.11 -4.56
N HIS A 66 -5.78 -8.65 -5.60
CA HIS A 66 -5.50 -8.30 -6.98
C HIS A 66 -6.33 -7.09 -7.37
N LYS A 67 -5.76 -5.90 -7.22
CA LYS A 67 -6.44 -4.65 -7.58
C LYS A 67 -6.74 -4.59 -9.08
N PRO A 68 -7.98 -4.40 -9.51
CA PRO A 68 -8.32 -4.11 -10.90
C PRO A 68 -7.88 -2.70 -11.33
N ARG A 69 -7.80 -2.46 -12.63
CA ARG A 69 -7.75 -1.10 -13.20
C ARG A 69 -9.07 -0.37 -12.90
N GLY A 70 -9.02 0.96 -12.83
CA GLY A 70 -10.19 1.80 -12.56
C GLY A 70 -10.47 2.04 -11.07
N TYR A 71 -9.95 1.22 -10.17
CA TYR A 71 -10.12 1.36 -8.73
C TYR A 71 -9.06 2.27 -8.11
N VAL A 72 -9.46 3.08 -7.13
CA VAL A 72 -8.54 3.96 -6.38
C VAL A 72 -8.20 3.38 -5.01
N CYS A 73 -6.94 3.59 -4.57
CA CYS A 73 -6.45 3.22 -3.24
C CYS A 73 -6.82 4.28 -2.18
N SER A 74 -8.02 4.85 -2.23
CA SER A 74 -8.51 5.85 -1.29
C SER A 74 -9.75 5.32 -0.57
N ARG A 75 -9.97 5.79 0.67
CA ARG A 75 -11.24 5.57 1.40
C ARG A 75 -12.29 6.61 1.03
N ALA A 76 -11.86 7.83 0.71
CA ALA A 76 -12.74 8.85 0.17
C ALA A 76 -13.08 8.50 -1.28
N GLN A 77 -14.34 8.61 -1.65
CA GLN A 77 -14.81 8.45 -3.03
C GLN A 77 -14.77 9.81 -3.76
N PRO A 78 -13.64 10.22 -4.34
CA PRO A 78 -13.61 11.43 -5.15
C PRO A 78 -14.37 11.16 -6.44
N GLY A 79 -15.56 11.74 -6.58
CA GLY A 79 -16.31 11.73 -7.83
C GLY A 79 -16.85 10.38 -8.27
N LYS A 80 -17.50 9.60 -7.40
CA LYS A 80 -18.12 8.28 -7.70
C LYS A 80 -17.16 7.18 -8.20
N ARG A 81 -15.83 7.34 -8.01
CA ARG A 81 -14.87 6.29 -8.41
C ARG A 81 -14.92 5.11 -7.46
N GLN A 82 -14.83 3.91 -8.02
CA GLN A 82 -14.72 2.67 -7.25
C GLN A 82 -13.42 2.66 -6.42
N THR A 83 -13.51 2.18 -5.20
CA THR A 83 -12.42 2.10 -4.23
C THR A 83 -12.07 0.64 -3.92
N LEU A 84 -10.94 0.40 -3.28
CA LEU A 84 -10.61 -0.95 -2.81
C LEU A 84 -11.63 -1.48 -1.78
N GLY A 85 -12.32 -0.59 -1.06
CA GLY A 85 -13.37 -0.97 -0.11
C GLY A 85 -14.56 -1.66 -0.78
N ASP A 86 -14.86 -1.32 -2.02
CA ASP A 86 -15.97 -1.91 -2.79
C ASP A 86 -15.72 -3.38 -3.19
N LEU A 87 -14.46 -3.83 -3.07
CA LEU A 87 -14.04 -5.21 -3.33
C LEU A 87 -14.01 -6.09 -2.07
N LEU A 88 -14.28 -5.51 -0.90
CA LEU A 88 -14.17 -6.17 0.40
C LEU A 88 -15.54 -6.33 1.06
N PRO A 89 -15.70 -7.30 1.97
CA PRO A 89 -16.82 -7.35 2.88
C PRO A 89 -16.95 -6.04 3.68
N LYS A 90 -18.20 -5.60 3.93
CA LYS A 90 -18.49 -4.32 4.61
C LYS A 90 -17.83 -4.21 5.99
N GLU A 91 -17.77 -5.31 6.73
CA GLU A 91 -17.11 -5.40 8.05
C GLU A 91 -15.60 -5.12 8.00
N TRP A 92 -14.97 -5.20 6.83
CA TRP A 92 -13.55 -4.93 6.60
C TRP A 92 -13.27 -3.53 6.07
N GLY A 93 -14.26 -2.65 6.03
CA GLY A 93 -14.12 -1.25 5.62
C GLY A 93 -13.10 -0.44 6.45
N HIS A 94 -12.66 -0.98 7.59
CA HIS A 94 -11.62 -0.39 8.42
C HIS A 94 -10.19 -0.69 7.94
N LEU A 95 -10.00 -1.64 7.01
CA LEU A 95 -8.69 -1.93 6.43
C LEU A 95 -8.24 -0.82 5.50
N TYR A 96 -6.94 -0.64 5.40
CA TYR A 96 -6.32 0.31 4.48
C TYR A 96 -5.21 -0.36 3.67
N SER A 97 -4.93 0.18 2.50
CA SER A 97 -3.91 -0.36 1.61
C SER A 97 -2.50 -0.06 2.12
N ILE A 98 -1.60 -1.01 1.96
CA ILE A 98 -0.17 -0.87 2.18
C ILE A 98 0.47 -0.29 0.92
N GLY A 99 0.77 1.00 0.95
CA GLY A 99 1.14 1.75 -0.23
C GLY A 99 -0.04 1.95 -1.18
N ARG A 100 0.29 2.35 -2.40
CA ARG A 100 -0.72 2.65 -3.43
C ARG A 100 -0.35 2.03 -4.77
N LEU A 101 -1.36 1.85 -5.59
CA LEU A 101 -1.29 1.71 -7.03
C LEU A 101 -2.19 2.77 -7.64
N ASP A 102 -1.77 3.38 -8.73
CA ASP A 102 -2.58 4.36 -9.45
C ASP A 102 -3.88 3.73 -9.96
N CYS A 103 -4.86 4.57 -10.28
CA CYS A 103 -6.15 4.13 -10.80
C CYS A 103 -6.00 3.20 -12.01
N GLN A 104 -5.12 3.55 -12.96
CA GLN A 104 -4.84 2.79 -14.18
C GLN A 104 -3.80 1.67 -14.02
N SER A 105 -3.32 1.43 -12.80
CA SER A 105 -2.41 0.32 -12.48
C SER A 105 -3.18 -0.81 -11.81
N GLU A 106 -2.72 -2.04 -12.00
CA GLU A 106 -3.35 -3.25 -11.46
C GLU A 106 -2.36 -4.13 -10.70
N GLY A 107 -2.83 -5.21 -10.11
CA GLY A 107 -1.99 -6.25 -9.53
C GLY A 107 -2.00 -6.27 -8.00
N LEU A 108 -0.96 -6.87 -7.45
CA LEU A 108 -0.85 -7.17 -6.02
C LEU A 108 -0.81 -5.91 -5.16
N ILE A 109 -1.72 -5.82 -4.21
CA ILE A 109 -1.71 -4.84 -3.13
C ILE A 109 -2.10 -5.52 -1.83
N PHE A 110 -1.49 -5.11 -0.72
CA PHE A 110 -1.88 -5.60 0.59
C PHE A 110 -2.82 -4.62 1.28
N LEU A 111 -3.72 -5.16 2.12
CA LEU A 111 -4.57 -4.38 3.01
C LEU A 111 -4.42 -4.90 4.44
N THR A 112 -4.50 -4.00 5.42
CA THR A 112 -4.35 -4.34 6.83
C THR A 112 -4.99 -3.28 7.72
N ASN A 113 -5.16 -3.60 8.99
CA ASN A 113 -5.38 -2.66 10.09
C ASN A 113 -4.14 -2.54 11.01
N ASP A 114 -3.00 -3.14 10.64
CA ASP A 114 -1.74 -3.06 11.38
C ASP A 114 -0.83 -1.97 10.83
N GLY A 115 -0.76 -0.83 11.54
CA GLY A 115 0.08 0.30 11.12
C GLY A 115 1.58 0.03 11.18
N GLU A 116 2.04 -0.91 12.00
CA GLU A 116 3.45 -1.27 12.07
C GLU A 116 3.87 -2.13 10.88
N PHE A 117 3.04 -3.11 10.54
CA PHE A 117 3.22 -3.91 9.33
C PHE A 117 3.19 -3.02 8.07
N CYS A 118 2.24 -2.07 8.01
CA CYS A 118 2.19 -1.09 6.91
C CYS A 118 3.49 -0.27 6.82
N LEU A 119 4.00 0.25 7.93
CA LEU A 119 5.25 1.02 7.97
C LEU A 119 6.43 0.20 7.46
N ARG A 120 6.57 -1.05 7.89
CA ARG A 120 7.66 -1.94 7.45
C ARG A 120 7.65 -2.20 5.95
N LEU A 121 6.48 -2.30 5.33
CA LEU A 121 6.38 -2.59 3.90
C LEU A 121 6.43 -1.34 3.00
N THR A 122 6.24 -0.15 3.57
CA THR A 122 6.19 1.09 2.78
C THR A 122 7.39 2.01 2.95
N HIS A 123 8.01 2.00 4.14
CA HIS A 123 9.10 2.92 4.42
C HIS A 123 10.40 2.48 3.72
N PRO A 124 11.08 3.36 2.97
CA PRO A 124 12.28 3.02 2.18
C PRO A 124 13.40 2.33 2.94
N ARG A 125 13.59 2.66 4.24
CA ARG A 125 14.64 2.05 5.09
C ARG A 125 14.57 0.53 5.21
N PHE A 126 13.42 -0.08 4.91
CA PHE A 126 13.24 -1.52 5.01
C PHE A 126 13.47 -2.25 3.68
N GLY A 127 13.65 -1.51 2.58
CA GLY A 127 14.07 -2.05 1.29
C GLY A 127 13.14 -3.08 0.66
N VAL A 128 11.84 -3.08 0.99
CA VAL A 128 10.89 -4.06 0.46
C VAL A 128 10.68 -3.82 -1.03
N ARG A 129 11.24 -4.70 -1.84
CA ARG A 129 11.22 -4.60 -3.30
C ARG A 129 9.85 -4.94 -3.87
N LYS A 130 9.51 -4.29 -4.98
CA LYS A 130 8.27 -4.52 -5.73
C LYS A 130 8.63 -4.84 -7.17
N LYS A 131 8.06 -5.92 -7.71
CA LYS A 131 8.28 -6.31 -9.09
C LYS A 131 7.04 -6.02 -9.92
N TYR A 132 7.27 -5.45 -11.09
CA TYR A 132 6.24 -5.04 -12.01
C TYR A 132 6.41 -5.71 -13.37
N ARG A 133 5.29 -6.04 -14.02
CA ARG A 133 5.21 -6.35 -15.44
C ARG A 133 4.60 -5.16 -16.15
N VAL A 134 5.32 -4.64 -17.12
CA VAL A 134 5.00 -3.40 -17.84
C VAL A 134 4.85 -3.71 -19.29
N THR A 135 3.75 -3.33 -19.90
CA THR A 135 3.59 -3.28 -21.35
C THR A 135 3.73 -1.85 -21.81
N VAL A 136 4.63 -1.61 -22.73
CA VAL A 136 4.86 -0.30 -23.36
C VAL A 136 4.58 -0.37 -24.84
N GLU A 137 4.16 0.75 -25.43
CA GLU A 137 4.02 0.91 -26.87
C GLU A 137 5.40 1.10 -27.49
N GLY A 138 5.66 0.39 -28.58
CA GLY A 138 6.95 0.43 -29.28
C GLY A 138 7.98 -0.58 -28.75
N ARG A 139 9.15 -0.52 -29.37
CA ARG A 139 10.24 -1.46 -29.14
C ARG A 139 11.15 -1.01 -27.98
N VAL A 140 11.37 -1.92 -27.03
CA VAL A 140 12.40 -1.79 -25.99
C VAL A 140 13.62 -2.60 -26.38
N ASP A 141 14.77 -2.00 -26.34
CA ASP A 141 16.07 -2.63 -26.58
C ASP A 141 16.94 -2.64 -25.32
N SER A 142 18.13 -3.23 -25.45
CA SER A 142 19.11 -3.31 -24.36
C SER A 142 19.63 -1.92 -23.92
N LYS A 143 19.67 -0.93 -24.83
CA LYS A 143 20.14 0.43 -24.51
C LYS A 143 19.14 1.13 -23.58
N ILE A 144 17.85 0.99 -23.84
CA ILE A 144 16.77 1.52 -22.97
C ILE A 144 16.85 0.87 -21.60
N ILE A 145 16.99 -0.45 -21.52
CA ILE A 145 17.15 -1.16 -20.25
C ILE A 145 18.38 -0.66 -19.48
N ALA A 146 19.52 -0.51 -20.15
CA ALA A 146 20.73 0.01 -19.51
C ALA A 146 20.53 1.40 -18.90
N ARG A 147 19.85 2.32 -19.60
CA ARG A 147 19.54 3.66 -19.09
C ARG A 147 18.61 3.59 -17.85
N ILE A 148 17.57 2.76 -17.87
CA ILE A 148 16.65 2.57 -16.75
C ILE A 148 17.39 2.02 -15.51
N LEU A 149 18.38 1.14 -15.70
CA LEU A 149 19.21 0.59 -14.62
C LEU A 149 20.26 1.58 -14.12
N GLN A 150 20.85 2.40 -14.98
CA GLN A 150 21.77 3.46 -14.58
C GLN A 150 21.04 4.61 -13.84
N GLY A 151 19.79 4.80 -14.19
CA GLY A 151 18.92 5.85 -13.66
C GLY A 151 18.77 7.01 -14.63
N VAL A 152 17.56 7.54 -14.63
CA VAL A 152 17.13 8.69 -15.43
C VAL A 152 16.64 9.81 -14.53
N VAL A 153 16.74 11.05 -14.98
CA VAL A 153 16.17 12.20 -14.29
C VAL A 153 14.81 12.49 -14.91
N SER A 154 13.79 12.59 -14.08
CA SER A 154 12.44 12.97 -14.46
C SER A 154 11.83 13.82 -13.36
N GLU A 155 11.31 15.01 -13.73
CA GLU A 155 10.72 15.97 -12.77
C GLU A 155 11.67 16.26 -11.58
N GLU A 156 12.96 16.54 -11.89
CA GLU A 156 14.02 16.82 -10.92
C GLU A 156 14.37 15.66 -9.97
N GLU A 157 13.75 14.49 -10.14
CA GLU A 157 14.06 13.29 -9.36
C GLU A 157 14.87 12.29 -10.18
N LYS A 158 15.90 11.70 -9.56
CA LYS A 158 16.58 10.53 -10.12
C LYS A 158 15.75 9.28 -9.84
N LEU A 159 15.36 8.59 -10.90
CA LEU A 159 14.61 7.33 -10.88
C LEU A 159 15.48 6.22 -11.45
N LYS A 160 15.43 5.03 -10.86
CA LYS A 160 16.12 3.86 -11.41
C LYS A 160 15.43 2.55 -11.03
N ALA A 161 15.53 1.55 -11.88
CA ALA A 161 15.19 0.19 -11.51
C ALA A 161 16.43 -0.53 -10.95
N GLU A 162 16.21 -1.42 -9.98
CA GLU A 162 17.25 -2.30 -9.45
C GLU A 162 17.53 -3.47 -10.40
N LYS A 163 16.47 -3.99 -11.05
CA LYS A 163 16.56 -5.02 -12.08
C LYS A 163 15.54 -4.74 -13.16
N ALA A 164 15.89 -5.07 -14.39
CA ALA A 164 14.97 -5.02 -15.54
C ALA A 164 15.35 -6.11 -16.54
N ARG A 165 14.34 -6.74 -17.15
CA ARG A 165 14.52 -7.68 -18.24
C ARG A 165 13.39 -7.56 -19.27
N ILE A 166 13.73 -7.68 -20.53
CA ILE A 166 12.75 -7.76 -21.62
C ILE A 166 12.21 -9.19 -21.64
N LEU A 167 10.88 -9.33 -21.64
CA LEU A 167 10.20 -10.62 -21.86
C LEU A 167 9.88 -10.82 -23.32
N THR A 168 9.31 -9.79 -23.95
CA THR A 168 9.01 -9.74 -25.39
C THR A 168 9.22 -8.33 -25.88
N SER A 169 9.67 -8.18 -27.15
CA SER A 169 9.84 -6.86 -27.76
C SER A 169 9.63 -6.96 -29.27
N ASN A 170 8.76 -6.09 -29.80
CA ASN A 170 8.55 -5.89 -31.22
C ASN A 170 8.27 -4.41 -31.52
N ASN A 171 8.03 -4.05 -32.77
CA ASN A 171 7.84 -2.65 -33.14
C ASN A 171 6.52 -2.04 -32.63
N SER A 172 5.51 -2.86 -32.31
CA SER A 172 4.22 -2.36 -31.80
C SER A 172 4.18 -2.28 -30.28
N HIS A 173 4.76 -3.25 -29.56
CA HIS A 173 4.76 -3.25 -28.10
C HIS A 173 5.90 -4.11 -27.54
N SER A 174 6.26 -3.83 -26.32
CA SER A 174 7.22 -4.62 -25.54
C SER A 174 6.70 -4.90 -24.15
N VAL A 175 7.04 -6.07 -23.60
CA VAL A 175 6.75 -6.45 -22.22
C VAL A 175 8.06 -6.54 -21.45
N VAL A 176 8.15 -5.80 -20.36
CA VAL A 176 9.34 -5.73 -19.49
C VAL A 176 8.95 -6.08 -18.07
N GLU A 177 9.76 -6.90 -17.40
CA GLU A 177 9.72 -7.02 -15.94
C GLU A 177 10.81 -6.15 -15.33
N LEU A 178 10.43 -5.39 -14.29
CA LEU A 178 11.38 -4.58 -13.54
C LEU A 178 11.11 -4.66 -12.03
N GLU A 179 12.16 -4.42 -11.25
CA GLU A 179 12.14 -4.44 -9.79
C GLU A 179 12.57 -3.07 -9.26
N LEU A 180 11.78 -2.51 -8.34
CA LEU A 180 12.06 -1.24 -7.67
C LEU A 180 12.26 -1.47 -6.18
N ALA A 181 13.24 -0.77 -5.59
CA ALA A 181 13.44 -0.71 -4.14
C ALA A 181 12.53 0.34 -3.47
N GLU A 182 12.19 1.39 -4.21
CA GLU A 182 11.36 2.52 -3.75
C GLU A 182 9.94 2.42 -4.35
N GLY A 183 9.18 3.47 -4.27
CA GLY A 183 7.84 3.59 -4.84
C GLY A 183 7.48 5.06 -4.97
N LYS A 184 8.31 5.83 -5.69
CA LYS A 184 8.07 7.24 -6.00
C LYS A 184 6.78 7.40 -6.80
N ASN A 185 6.26 8.62 -6.85
CA ASN A 185 5.05 8.89 -7.60
C ASN A 185 5.23 8.51 -9.07
N ARG A 186 4.34 7.63 -9.59
CA ARG A 186 4.32 7.14 -10.98
C ARG A 186 5.69 6.67 -11.52
N GLU A 187 6.57 6.19 -10.63
CA GLU A 187 7.98 5.91 -10.92
C GLU A 187 8.17 5.03 -12.17
N VAL A 188 7.46 3.90 -12.26
CA VAL A 188 7.56 3.02 -13.44
C VAL A 188 7.16 3.73 -14.73
N ARG A 189 6.06 4.51 -14.70
CA ARG A 189 5.60 5.23 -15.90
C ARG A 189 6.61 6.29 -16.33
N ARG A 190 7.09 7.09 -15.38
CA ARG A 190 8.10 8.13 -15.62
C ARG A 190 9.42 7.55 -16.16
N LEU A 191 9.83 6.36 -15.70
CA LEU A 191 11.01 5.65 -16.24
C LEU A 191 10.89 5.37 -17.72
N PHE A 192 9.73 4.93 -18.21
CA PHE A 192 9.53 4.66 -19.64
C PHE A 192 9.18 5.92 -20.44
N GLU A 193 8.40 6.83 -19.87
CA GLU A 193 8.05 8.12 -20.46
C GLU A 193 9.31 8.95 -20.75
N SER A 194 10.35 8.91 -19.89
CA SER A 194 11.65 9.53 -20.13
C SER A 194 12.45 8.93 -21.30
N GLN A 195 12.05 7.74 -21.76
CA GLN A 195 12.62 7.09 -22.96
C GLN A 195 11.71 7.25 -24.19
N GLY A 196 10.68 8.10 -24.13
CA GLY A 196 9.71 8.30 -25.20
C GLY A 196 8.72 7.14 -25.38
N LEU A 197 8.55 6.28 -24.36
CA LEU A 197 7.69 5.09 -24.42
C LEU A 197 6.46 5.26 -23.54
N LEU A 198 5.26 5.02 -24.09
CA LEU A 198 4.00 5.08 -23.36
C LEU A 198 3.70 3.74 -22.67
N VAL A 199 3.41 3.76 -21.37
CA VAL A 199 3.00 2.56 -20.61
C VAL A 199 1.51 2.32 -20.78
N SER A 200 1.14 1.31 -21.57
CA SER A 200 -0.24 0.89 -21.83
C SER A 200 -0.81 0.01 -20.71
N ARG A 201 0.03 -0.85 -20.09
CA ARG A 201 -0.37 -1.71 -18.97
C ARG A 201 0.72 -1.76 -17.90
N LEU A 202 0.30 -1.64 -16.62
CA LEU A 202 1.21 -1.73 -15.48
C LEU A 202 0.60 -2.63 -14.42
N GLN A 203 1.24 -3.76 -14.18
CA GLN A 203 0.81 -4.75 -13.19
C GLN A 203 1.90 -4.99 -12.15
N ARG A 204 1.59 -4.81 -10.87
CA ARG A 204 2.49 -5.24 -9.80
C ARG A 204 2.31 -6.73 -9.53
N ILE A 205 3.34 -7.52 -9.84
CA ILE A 205 3.29 -8.98 -9.78
C ILE A 205 3.90 -9.56 -8.50
N GLN A 206 4.64 -8.74 -7.71
CA GLN A 206 5.27 -9.22 -6.48
C GLN A 206 5.57 -8.07 -5.51
N ILE A 207 5.47 -8.32 -4.21
CA ILE A 207 5.90 -7.45 -3.11
C ILE A 207 6.74 -8.30 -2.14
N GLY A 208 8.03 -7.96 -1.97
CA GLY A 208 8.95 -8.80 -1.21
C GLY A 208 8.95 -10.23 -1.76
N PRO A 209 8.82 -11.26 -0.91
CA PRO A 209 8.75 -12.65 -1.34
C PRO A 209 7.38 -13.06 -1.91
N ILE A 210 6.32 -12.27 -1.70
CA ILE A 210 4.96 -12.65 -2.04
C ILE A 210 4.63 -12.30 -3.48
N LYS A 211 4.28 -13.31 -4.27
CA LYS A 211 3.86 -13.20 -5.67
C LYS A 211 2.35 -13.07 -5.78
N LEU A 212 1.88 -12.39 -6.82
CA LEU A 212 0.47 -12.33 -7.19
C LEU A 212 -0.09 -13.74 -7.49
N GLY A 213 0.68 -14.57 -8.20
CA GLY A 213 0.29 -15.93 -8.57
C GLY A 213 -1.02 -15.96 -9.35
N GLU A 214 -1.83 -16.96 -9.06
CA GLU A 214 -3.12 -17.24 -9.70
C GLU A 214 -4.30 -16.44 -9.08
N LEU A 215 -4.02 -15.46 -8.19
CA LEU A 215 -5.11 -14.68 -7.57
C LEU A 215 -5.90 -13.93 -8.63
N PRO A 216 -7.20 -14.21 -8.83
CA PRO A 216 -7.98 -13.58 -9.89
C PRO A 216 -8.16 -12.09 -9.68
N VAL A 217 -8.39 -11.34 -10.75
CA VAL A 217 -8.63 -9.88 -10.70
C VAL A 217 -9.85 -9.57 -9.82
N GLY A 218 -9.71 -8.59 -8.94
CA GLY A 218 -10.76 -8.19 -7.99
C GLY A 218 -10.94 -9.13 -6.79
N LYS A 219 -10.21 -10.25 -6.73
CA LYS A 219 -10.27 -11.18 -5.61
C LYS A 219 -9.17 -10.93 -4.60
N TRP A 220 -9.40 -11.39 -3.37
CA TRP A 220 -8.48 -11.27 -2.24
C TRP A 220 -8.34 -12.62 -1.53
N ARG A 221 -7.27 -12.77 -0.78
CA ARG A 221 -7.04 -13.84 0.17
C ARG A 221 -6.33 -13.30 1.41
N THR A 222 -6.43 -14.01 2.51
CA THR A 222 -5.61 -13.74 3.69
C THR A 222 -4.16 -14.12 3.41
N LEU A 223 -3.22 -13.37 4.00
CA LEU A 223 -1.83 -13.80 4.08
C LEU A 223 -1.69 -14.87 5.16
N THR A 224 -0.91 -15.90 4.89
CA THR A 224 -0.56 -16.94 5.86
C THR A 224 0.47 -16.42 6.87
N GLU A 225 0.57 -17.05 8.04
CA GLU A 225 1.59 -16.67 9.02
C GLU A 225 3.04 -16.76 8.48
N PRO A 226 3.44 -17.79 7.71
CA PRO A 226 4.74 -17.82 7.08
C PRO A 226 4.97 -16.64 6.10
N GLU A 227 3.95 -16.25 5.33
CA GLU A 227 4.02 -15.09 4.44
C GLU A 227 4.22 -13.79 5.23
N ILE A 228 3.45 -13.59 6.31
CA ILE A 228 3.60 -12.43 7.19
C ILE A 228 5.00 -12.38 7.79
N LYS A 229 5.48 -13.50 8.32
CA LYS A 229 6.84 -13.60 8.89
C LYS A 229 7.90 -13.28 7.84
N SER A 230 7.80 -13.84 6.63
CA SER A 230 8.74 -13.59 5.52
C SER A 230 8.82 -12.12 5.08
N LEU A 231 7.70 -11.39 5.17
CA LEU A 231 7.64 -9.96 4.88
C LEU A 231 8.24 -9.09 6.01
N LEU A 232 8.34 -9.61 7.23
CA LEU A 232 8.89 -8.91 8.40
C LEU A 232 10.37 -9.24 8.65
N LEU A 233 10.88 -10.34 8.11
CA LEU A 233 12.30 -10.66 8.13
C LEU A 233 13.03 -9.61 7.27
N LYS A 234 14.20 -9.17 7.73
CA LYS A 234 15.08 -8.31 6.93
C LYS A 234 15.42 -9.05 5.62
N LEU A 235 15.01 -8.49 4.51
CA LEU A 235 15.47 -8.89 3.19
C LEU A 235 16.89 -8.39 2.97
#